data_f2eca463daa2e457a05d914e667837cf
#
_entry.id   f2eca463daa2e457a05d914e667837cf
#
_cell.length_a   1.000
_cell.length_b   1.000
_cell.length_c   1.000
_cell.angle_alpha   90.00
_cell.angle_beta   90.00
_cell.angle_gamma   90.00
#
_symmetry.space_group_name_H-M   'P 1'
#
loop_
_entity.id
_entity.type
_entity.pdbx_description
1 polymer ?
#
loop_
_entity_poly.entity_id
_entity_poly.type
_entity_poly.pdbx_seq_one_letter_code
_entity_poly.pdbx_strand_id
1 'polypeptide(L)'
;KGVDFSSLAWAKDNYYDRLEKMGCEIHTIVGNHTAYYKNTNDVNAVDLLLREYENVKIYSEATDIKIDNLNILLVPWINSENEKMTLDAIDKSKSRCVMGHLEFKGFRIHRGFVMDQGTDVKLFDKFDRVYSGHYHTRSDDGKVFYLGNPYEMYWNDLSDTRGFHIFDTET
;
A
#
# COMPACT_ATOMS: atom_id res chain seq x y z
N LYS A 1 -16.05 5.79 7.09
CA LYS A 1 -15.47 5.53 5.76
C LYS A 1 -16.21 6.35 4.69
N GLY A 2 -16.33 7.66 4.88
CA GLY A 2 -16.89 8.56 3.90
C GLY A 2 -15.80 9.50 3.37
N VAL A 3 -15.89 9.83 2.10
CA VAL A 3 -15.09 10.89 1.48
C VAL A 3 -16.05 12.08 1.28
N ASP A 4 -15.71 13.23 1.84
CA ASP A 4 -16.51 14.42 1.57
C ASP A 4 -16.17 14.99 0.18
N PHE A 5 -17.16 15.62 -0.44
CA PHE A 5 -17.03 16.09 -1.81
C PHE A 5 -16.01 17.21 -1.98
N SER A 6 -15.81 18.05 -0.97
CA SER A 6 -14.83 19.14 -1.06
C SER A 6 -13.41 18.61 -1.02
N SER A 7 -13.12 17.63 -0.17
CA SER A 7 -11.84 16.94 -0.11
C SER A 7 -11.56 16.16 -1.40
N LEU A 8 -12.58 15.50 -1.96
CA LEU A 8 -12.45 14.79 -3.23
C LEU A 8 -12.14 15.74 -4.38
N ALA A 9 -12.89 16.85 -4.52
CA ALA A 9 -12.64 17.85 -5.54
C ALA A 9 -11.24 18.44 -5.42
N TRP A 10 -10.82 18.79 -4.19
CA TRP A 10 -9.48 19.30 -3.95
C TRP A 10 -8.40 18.30 -4.36
N ALA A 11 -8.57 17.03 -4.01
CA ALA A 11 -7.60 15.97 -4.36
C ALA A 11 -7.51 15.78 -5.88
N LYS A 12 -8.64 15.79 -6.59
CA LYS A 12 -8.65 15.73 -8.05
C LYS A 12 -7.91 16.91 -8.65
N ASP A 13 -8.31 18.13 -8.34
CA ASP A 13 -7.72 19.36 -8.93
C ASP A 13 -6.24 19.56 -8.58
N ASN A 14 -5.82 19.20 -7.37
CA ASN A 14 -4.50 19.53 -6.86
C ASN A 14 -3.49 18.37 -6.88
N TYR A 15 -3.96 17.14 -7.05
CA TYR A 15 -3.09 15.97 -7.07
C TYR A 15 -3.26 15.15 -8.37
N TYR A 16 -4.40 14.53 -8.60
CA TYR A 16 -4.58 13.60 -9.71
C TYR A 16 -4.48 14.28 -11.08
N ASP A 17 -5.20 15.39 -11.31
CA ASP A 17 -5.14 16.15 -12.56
C ASP A 17 -3.75 16.70 -12.86
N ARG A 18 -2.99 17.04 -11.82
CA ARG A 18 -1.61 17.52 -12.00
C ARG A 18 -0.68 16.40 -12.41
N LEU A 19 -0.78 15.23 -11.77
CA LEU A 19 0.03 14.06 -12.12
C LEU A 19 -0.30 13.56 -13.52
N GLU A 20 -1.57 13.58 -13.91
CA GLU A 20 -1.99 13.23 -15.26
C GLU A 20 -1.37 14.19 -16.30
N LYS A 21 -1.45 15.52 -16.08
CA LYS A 21 -0.83 16.53 -16.94
C LYS A 21 0.70 16.42 -17.03
N MET A 22 1.33 15.90 -15.98
CA MET A 22 2.77 15.63 -15.94
C MET A 22 3.14 14.32 -16.64
N GLY A 23 2.17 13.52 -17.07
CA GLY A 23 2.40 12.19 -17.65
C GLY A 23 2.87 11.14 -16.65
N CYS A 24 2.61 11.34 -15.34
CA CYS A 24 2.96 10.38 -14.31
C CYS A 24 1.95 9.24 -14.28
N GLU A 25 2.42 7.99 -14.32
CA GLU A 25 1.59 6.83 -14.06
C GLU A 25 1.50 6.60 -12.54
N ILE A 26 0.30 6.31 -12.05
CA ILE A 26 0.01 6.09 -10.63
C ILE A 26 -0.41 4.64 -10.44
N HIS A 27 0.36 3.88 -9.66
CA HIS A 27 -0.01 2.54 -9.22
C HIS A 27 -0.57 2.61 -7.81
N THR A 28 -1.81 2.18 -7.61
CA THR A 28 -2.45 2.22 -6.29
C THR A 28 -3.07 0.89 -5.93
N ILE A 29 -2.86 0.45 -4.70
CA ILE A 29 -3.42 -0.77 -4.14
C ILE A 29 -4.56 -0.45 -3.18
N VAL A 30 -5.52 -1.36 -3.07
CA VAL A 30 -6.62 -1.24 -2.12
C VAL A 30 -6.11 -1.51 -0.71
N GLY A 31 -6.36 -0.59 0.21
CA GLY A 31 -6.09 -0.73 1.64
C GLY A 31 -7.36 -1.01 2.45
N ASN A 32 -7.20 -1.44 3.70
CA ASN A 32 -8.33 -1.77 4.60
C ASN A 32 -9.28 -0.59 4.86
N HIS A 33 -8.81 0.65 4.72
CA HIS A 33 -9.63 1.86 4.87
C HIS A 33 -10.32 2.28 3.58
N THR A 34 -9.84 1.84 2.41
CA THR A 34 -10.47 2.11 1.12
C THR A 34 -11.46 1.02 0.70
N ALA A 35 -11.30 -0.21 1.17
CA ALA A 35 -12.30 -1.27 1.01
C ALA A 35 -13.57 -0.95 1.81
N TYR A 36 -14.73 -1.13 1.19
CA TYR A 36 -16.03 -0.89 1.84
C TYR A 36 -16.38 -2.01 2.83
N TYR A 37 -16.27 -3.24 2.40
CA TYR A 37 -16.47 -4.43 3.23
C TYR A 37 -15.15 -4.87 3.86
N LYS A 38 -15.23 -5.60 5.00
CA LYS A 38 -14.04 -6.08 5.69
C LYS A 38 -13.46 -7.38 5.10
N ASN A 39 -14.25 -8.08 4.31
CA ASN A 39 -13.94 -9.41 3.79
C ASN A 39 -13.61 -9.44 2.29
N THR A 40 -13.76 -8.32 1.58
CA THR A 40 -13.48 -8.23 0.14
C THR A 40 -12.93 -6.87 -0.26
N ASN A 41 -12.16 -6.83 -1.35
CA ASN A 41 -11.67 -5.60 -1.99
C ASN A 41 -12.51 -5.17 -3.20
N ASP A 42 -13.59 -5.89 -3.55
CA ASP A 42 -14.37 -5.66 -4.78
C ASP A 42 -15.00 -4.27 -4.83
N VAL A 43 -15.57 -3.82 -3.71
CA VAL A 43 -16.13 -2.48 -3.60
C VAL A 43 -15.17 -1.61 -2.80
N ASN A 44 -14.48 -0.73 -3.48
CA ASN A 44 -13.48 0.12 -2.85
C ASN A 44 -13.51 1.55 -3.38
N ALA A 45 -13.12 2.49 -2.52
CA ALA A 45 -13.15 3.92 -2.84
C ALA A 45 -12.17 4.30 -3.95
N VAL A 46 -11.04 3.59 -4.05
CA VAL A 46 -10.01 3.91 -5.05
C VAL A 46 -10.56 3.71 -6.45
N ASP A 47 -11.17 2.54 -6.71
CA ASP A 47 -11.77 2.25 -8.00
C ASP A 47 -12.96 3.18 -8.30
N LEU A 48 -13.87 3.35 -7.34
CA LEU A 48 -15.08 4.15 -7.55
C LEU A 48 -14.80 5.64 -7.82
N LEU A 49 -13.71 6.19 -7.24
CA LEU A 49 -13.41 7.62 -7.31
C LEU A 49 -12.34 7.98 -8.35
N LEU A 50 -11.50 7.03 -8.75
CA LEU A 50 -10.32 7.32 -9.59
C LEU A 50 -10.30 6.54 -10.91
N ARG A 51 -11.26 5.65 -11.17
CA ARG A 51 -11.31 4.87 -12.43
C ARG A 51 -11.42 5.71 -13.70
N GLU A 52 -11.81 6.96 -13.59
CA GLU A 52 -11.89 7.89 -14.71
C GLU A 52 -10.50 8.37 -15.22
N TYR A 53 -9.46 8.22 -14.40
CA TYR A 53 -8.09 8.60 -14.76
C TYR A 53 -7.39 7.46 -15.49
N GLU A 54 -7.01 7.67 -16.74
CA GLU A 54 -6.31 6.64 -17.55
C GLU A 54 -4.90 6.33 -17.03
N ASN A 55 -4.26 7.30 -16.39
CA ASN A 55 -2.94 7.16 -15.78
C ASN A 55 -2.96 6.51 -14.39
N VAL A 56 -4.13 6.20 -13.82
CA VAL A 56 -4.27 5.51 -12.51
C VAL A 56 -4.53 4.03 -12.73
N LYS A 57 -3.61 3.20 -12.27
CA LYS A 57 -3.72 1.74 -12.28
C LYS A 57 -4.10 1.26 -10.88
N ILE A 58 -5.24 0.58 -10.76
CA ILE A 58 -5.83 0.18 -9.49
C ILE A 58 -5.72 -1.33 -9.32
N TYR A 59 -5.21 -1.76 -8.18
CA TYR A 59 -4.99 -3.17 -7.89
C TYR A 59 -5.79 -3.59 -6.65
N SER A 60 -6.81 -4.41 -6.88
CA SER A 60 -7.63 -5.04 -5.83
C SER A 60 -7.13 -6.43 -5.44
N GLU A 61 -6.28 -7.04 -6.28
CA GLU A 61 -5.68 -8.34 -6.10
C GLU A 61 -4.17 -8.29 -6.20
N ALA A 62 -3.49 -9.31 -5.64
CA ALA A 62 -2.04 -9.41 -5.72
C ALA A 62 -1.59 -9.55 -7.19
N THR A 63 -0.75 -8.64 -7.66
CA THR A 63 -0.39 -8.52 -9.07
C THR A 63 1.09 -8.23 -9.25
N ASP A 64 1.77 -9.05 -10.04
CA ASP A 64 3.13 -8.74 -10.49
C ASP A 64 3.09 -7.66 -11.56
N ILE A 65 3.85 -6.60 -11.35
CA ILE A 65 4.06 -5.52 -12.33
C ILE A 65 5.54 -5.37 -12.64
N LYS A 66 5.82 -4.66 -13.72
CA LYS A 66 7.19 -4.28 -14.07
C LYS A 66 7.28 -2.76 -14.25
N ILE A 67 8.16 -2.14 -13.48
CA ILE A 67 8.52 -0.73 -13.64
C ILE A 67 9.99 -0.70 -14.05
N ASP A 68 10.27 -0.13 -15.22
CA ASP A 68 11.57 -0.20 -15.87
C ASP A 68 12.07 -1.66 -15.99
N ASN A 69 13.15 -1.99 -15.30
CA ASN A 69 13.70 -3.35 -15.26
C ASN A 69 13.39 -4.10 -13.97
N LEU A 70 12.64 -3.51 -13.05
CA LEU A 70 12.32 -4.10 -11.76
C LEU A 70 10.92 -4.74 -11.77
N ASN A 71 10.85 -6.03 -11.43
CA ASN A 71 9.61 -6.71 -11.17
C ASN A 71 9.22 -6.49 -9.70
N ILE A 72 7.98 -6.06 -9.48
CA ILE A 72 7.41 -5.73 -8.18
C ILE A 72 6.11 -6.51 -8.02
N LEU A 73 5.92 -7.20 -6.90
CA LEU A 73 4.63 -7.75 -6.53
C LEU A 73 3.86 -6.71 -5.72
N LEU A 74 2.76 -6.23 -6.25
CA LEU A 74 1.80 -5.38 -5.53
C LEU A 74 0.85 -6.26 -4.73
N VAL A 75 0.73 -6.02 -3.43
CA VAL A 75 -0.15 -6.80 -2.55
C VAL A 75 -1.12 -5.86 -1.82
N PRO A 76 -2.39 -5.80 -2.24
CA PRO A 76 -3.42 -5.03 -1.56
C PRO A 76 -3.78 -5.64 -0.19
N TRP A 77 -4.72 -5.03 0.52
CA TRP A 77 -5.23 -5.54 1.78
C TRP A 77 -5.69 -7.00 1.67
N ILE A 78 -5.10 -7.85 2.52
CA ILE A 78 -5.45 -9.27 2.61
C ILE A 78 -6.66 -9.43 3.51
N ASN A 79 -7.67 -10.12 3.05
CA ASN A 79 -8.92 -10.39 3.74
C ASN A 79 -9.36 -11.84 3.52
N SER A 80 -10.46 -12.26 4.16
CA SER A 80 -10.88 -13.66 4.13
C SER A 80 -11.26 -14.22 2.76
N GLU A 81 -11.63 -13.37 1.81
CA GLU A 81 -11.99 -13.82 0.46
C GLU A 81 -10.77 -13.95 -0.47
N ASN A 82 -9.77 -13.07 -0.30
CA ASN A 82 -8.61 -13.06 -1.19
C ASN A 82 -7.36 -13.73 -0.59
N GLU A 83 -7.36 -14.12 0.68
CA GLU A 83 -6.18 -14.65 1.38
C GLU A 83 -5.51 -15.78 0.62
N LYS A 84 -6.26 -16.82 0.25
CA LYS A 84 -5.71 -17.98 -0.47
C LYS A 84 -5.08 -17.58 -1.81
N MET A 85 -5.77 -16.76 -2.60
CA MET A 85 -5.28 -16.30 -3.90
C MET A 85 -4.02 -15.43 -3.73
N THR A 86 -4.00 -14.59 -2.71
CA THR A 86 -2.86 -13.72 -2.40
C THR A 86 -1.64 -14.56 -1.96
N LEU A 87 -1.82 -15.55 -1.09
CA LEU A 87 -0.74 -16.45 -0.70
C LEU A 87 -0.19 -17.26 -1.88
N ASP A 88 -1.06 -17.74 -2.76
CA ASP A 88 -0.67 -18.41 -4.00
C ASP A 88 0.10 -17.47 -4.94
N ALA A 89 -0.29 -16.21 -5.04
CA ALA A 89 0.43 -15.21 -5.84
C ALA A 89 1.81 -14.89 -5.24
N ILE A 90 1.89 -14.73 -3.92
CA ILE A 90 3.16 -14.56 -3.21
C ILE A 90 4.09 -15.74 -3.49
N ASP A 91 3.61 -16.98 -3.40
CA ASP A 91 4.43 -18.18 -3.62
C ASP A 91 4.92 -18.27 -5.09
N LYS A 92 4.08 -17.94 -6.05
CA LYS A 92 4.40 -18.05 -7.50
C LYS A 92 5.20 -16.88 -8.05
N SER A 93 5.12 -15.70 -7.45
CA SER A 93 5.81 -14.50 -7.93
C SER A 93 7.32 -14.70 -8.05
N LYS A 94 7.89 -14.12 -9.09
CA LYS A 94 9.33 -14.03 -9.34
C LYS A 94 9.89 -12.62 -9.16
N SER A 95 9.09 -11.74 -8.58
CA SER A 95 9.49 -10.37 -8.28
C SER A 95 10.62 -10.33 -7.24
N ARG A 96 11.44 -9.30 -7.31
CA ARG A 96 12.51 -9.09 -6.33
C ARG A 96 12.01 -8.37 -5.09
N CYS A 97 11.03 -7.48 -5.24
CA CYS A 97 10.47 -6.75 -4.12
C CYS A 97 8.93 -6.80 -4.10
N VAL A 98 8.39 -6.50 -2.94
CA VAL A 98 6.95 -6.39 -2.69
C VAL A 98 6.64 -4.97 -2.26
N MET A 99 5.54 -4.42 -2.77
CA MET A 99 4.93 -3.20 -2.25
C MET A 99 3.48 -3.52 -1.86
N GLY A 100 3.13 -3.35 -0.59
CA GLY A 100 1.84 -3.85 -0.10
C GLY A 100 1.18 -3.00 0.97
N HIS A 101 -0.03 -3.42 1.32
CA HIS A 101 -0.78 -2.91 2.46
C HIS A 101 -0.96 -4.05 3.48
N LEU A 102 0.15 -4.37 4.17
CA LEU A 102 0.34 -5.62 4.90
C LEU A 102 0.33 -5.38 6.41
N GLU A 103 -0.25 -6.32 7.13
CA GLU A 103 -0.26 -6.37 8.59
C GLU A 103 0.66 -7.49 9.07
N PHE A 104 1.89 -7.15 9.47
CA PHE A 104 2.85 -8.11 10.00
C PHE A 104 2.88 -8.08 11.53
N LYS A 105 2.94 -9.25 12.15
CA LYS A 105 3.24 -9.36 13.58
C LYS A 105 4.70 -8.96 13.87
N GLY A 106 4.92 -8.40 15.06
CA GLY A 106 6.24 -8.00 15.53
C GLY A 106 6.65 -6.57 15.16
N PHE A 107 5.82 -5.84 14.41
CA PHE A 107 6.10 -4.46 14.02
C PHE A 107 5.37 -3.44 14.88
N ARG A 108 5.97 -2.25 14.99
CA ARG A 108 5.39 -1.13 15.73
C ARG A 108 4.30 -0.48 14.89
N ILE A 109 3.07 -0.42 15.44
CA ILE A 109 1.94 0.26 14.79
C ILE A 109 1.83 1.73 15.20
N HIS A 110 2.21 2.05 16.43
CA HIS A 110 2.39 3.41 16.95
C HIS A 110 3.35 3.39 18.14
N ARG A 111 3.67 4.56 18.68
CA ARG A 111 4.62 4.69 19.79
C ARG A 111 4.20 3.85 20.99
N GLY A 112 5.08 2.92 21.39
CA GLY A 112 4.88 2.05 22.56
C GLY A 112 4.00 0.81 22.32
N PHE A 113 3.50 0.57 21.10
CA PHE A 113 2.69 -0.62 20.81
C PHE A 113 3.25 -1.41 19.62
N VAL A 114 3.51 -2.68 19.85
CA VAL A 114 3.96 -3.66 18.84
C VAL A 114 2.82 -4.64 18.58
N MET A 115 2.52 -4.90 17.31
CA MET A 115 1.48 -5.85 16.92
C MET A 115 1.94 -7.29 17.19
N ASP A 116 1.15 -8.04 17.91
CA ASP A 116 1.39 -9.46 18.22
C ASP A 116 0.67 -10.44 17.28
N GLN A 117 -0.27 -9.91 16.47
CA GLN A 117 -1.03 -10.65 15.47
C GLN A 117 -0.63 -10.22 14.06
N GLY A 118 -1.17 -10.90 13.04
CA GLY A 118 -0.94 -10.58 11.64
C GLY A 118 -0.13 -11.64 10.90
N THR A 119 0.20 -11.34 9.67
CA THR A 119 0.91 -12.23 8.75
C THR A 119 2.34 -12.50 9.22
N ASP A 120 2.84 -13.73 9.03
CA ASP A 120 4.23 -14.06 9.31
C ASP A 120 5.13 -13.54 8.17
N VAL A 121 6.16 -12.79 8.54
CA VAL A 121 7.15 -12.23 7.59
C VAL A 121 7.83 -13.33 6.78
N LYS A 122 7.98 -14.54 7.34
CA LYS A 122 8.60 -15.68 6.67
C LYS A 122 7.98 -16.04 5.33
N LEU A 123 6.70 -15.74 5.12
CA LEU A 123 6.05 -15.94 3.82
C LEU A 123 6.67 -15.07 2.70
N PHE A 124 7.42 -14.04 3.08
CA PHE A 124 8.07 -13.11 2.17
C PHE A 124 9.60 -13.29 2.09
N ASP A 125 10.17 -14.34 2.69
CA ASP A 125 11.62 -14.56 2.76
C ASP A 125 12.31 -14.59 1.39
N LYS A 126 11.61 -15.05 0.37
CA LYS A 126 12.15 -15.14 -1.00
C LYS A 126 12.36 -13.79 -1.70
N PHE A 127 11.70 -12.74 -1.27
CA PHE A 127 11.87 -11.40 -1.83
C PHE A 127 13.08 -10.71 -1.20
N ASP A 128 13.73 -9.83 -1.93
CA ASP A 128 14.87 -9.06 -1.41
C ASP A 128 14.39 -8.03 -0.37
N ARG A 129 13.24 -7.37 -0.64
CA ARG A 129 12.70 -6.32 0.21
C ARG A 129 11.18 -6.27 0.13
N VAL A 130 10.55 -5.90 1.25
CA VAL A 130 9.10 -5.67 1.36
C VAL A 130 8.86 -4.24 1.86
N TYR A 131 8.15 -3.45 1.07
CA TYR A 131 7.69 -2.11 1.45
C TYR A 131 6.19 -2.18 1.77
N SER A 132 5.78 -1.64 2.91
CA SER A 132 4.38 -1.70 3.30
C SER A 132 3.86 -0.37 3.84
N GLY A 133 2.62 -0.06 3.50
CA GLY A 133 1.76 0.85 4.23
C GLY A 133 1.11 0.14 5.42
N HIS A 134 -0.06 0.58 5.83
CA HIS A 134 -0.89 0.11 6.93
C HIS A 134 -0.49 0.66 8.29
N TYR A 135 0.74 0.41 8.77
CA TYR A 135 1.19 0.97 10.04
C TYR A 135 1.67 2.40 9.87
N HIS A 136 1.26 3.27 10.81
CA HIS A 136 1.50 4.71 10.71
C HIS A 136 2.92 5.11 11.09
N THR A 137 3.59 4.30 11.91
CA THR A 137 4.96 4.56 12.33
C THR A 137 5.94 3.94 11.33
N ARG A 138 6.91 4.74 10.88
CA ARG A 138 8.01 4.25 10.08
C ARG A 138 8.86 3.25 10.87
N SER A 139 9.14 2.09 10.28
CA SER A 139 10.02 1.07 10.87
C SER A 139 10.69 0.25 9.79
N ASP A 140 11.89 -0.24 10.08
CA ASP A 140 12.70 -1.04 9.17
C ASP A 140 13.48 -2.09 9.99
N ASP A 141 13.33 -3.36 9.65
CA ASP A 141 14.08 -4.48 10.25
C ASP A 141 15.15 -5.05 9.31
N GLY A 142 15.41 -4.40 8.17
CA GLY A 142 16.31 -4.87 7.12
C GLY A 142 15.62 -5.69 6.04
N LYS A 143 14.44 -6.25 6.28
CA LYS A 143 13.62 -7.01 5.34
C LYS A 143 12.33 -6.27 5.01
N VAL A 144 11.58 -5.89 6.01
CA VAL A 144 10.32 -5.17 5.88
C VAL A 144 10.51 -3.71 6.26
N PHE A 145 10.08 -2.85 5.37
CA PHE A 145 10.08 -1.41 5.58
C PHE A 145 8.65 -0.86 5.58
N TYR A 146 8.14 -0.48 6.75
CA TYR A 146 6.92 0.28 6.85
C TYR A 146 7.19 1.74 6.56
N LEU A 147 6.47 2.29 5.57
CA LEU A 147 6.66 3.65 5.06
C LEU A 147 6.22 4.71 6.06
N GLY A 148 5.25 4.38 6.91
CA GLY A 148 4.58 5.33 7.79
C GLY A 148 3.58 6.21 7.04
N ASN A 149 2.97 7.15 7.76
CA ASN A 149 2.06 8.14 7.17
C ASN A 149 2.82 9.32 6.58
N PRO A 150 2.31 9.93 5.49
CA PRO A 150 2.93 11.12 4.89
C PRO A 150 2.76 12.39 5.74
N TYR A 151 1.77 12.43 6.64
CA TYR A 151 1.48 13.53 7.57
C TYR A 151 0.86 12.99 8.87
N GLU A 152 0.81 13.80 9.91
CA GLU A 152 0.21 13.43 11.19
C GLU A 152 -1.33 13.32 11.05
N MET A 153 -1.90 12.15 11.33
CA MET A 153 -3.34 11.88 11.27
C MET A 153 -3.97 11.81 12.65
N TYR A 154 -3.20 11.44 13.66
CA TYR A 154 -3.65 11.26 15.05
C TYR A 154 -2.62 11.85 16.02
N TRP A 155 -3.06 12.12 17.26
CA TRP A 155 -2.16 12.59 18.32
C TRP A 155 -0.98 11.65 18.59
N ASN A 156 -1.16 10.35 18.36
CA ASN A 156 -0.08 9.36 18.50
C ASN A 156 1.02 9.51 17.43
N ASP A 157 0.74 10.24 16.37
CA ASP A 157 1.68 10.48 15.27
C ASP A 157 2.62 11.66 15.56
N LEU A 158 2.38 12.38 16.64
CA LEU A 158 3.15 13.57 17.02
C LEU A 158 4.63 13.22 17.20
N SER A 159 5.49 14.01 16.56
CA SER A 159 6.95 13.89 16.60
C SER A 159 7.53 12.62 15.93
N ASP A 160 6.76 11.86 15.18
CA ASP A 160 7.27 10.83 14.28
C ASP A 160 7.72 11.46 12.94
N THR A 161 8.73 10.88 12.30
CA THR A 161 9.18 11.33 10.98
C THR A 161 8.10 11.03 9.93
N ARG A 162 7.67 12.06 9.20
CA ARG A 162 6.63 11.98 8.17
C ARG A 162 7.17 12.43 6.83
N GLY A 163 6.55 11.99 5.76
CA GLY A 163 6.93 12.39 4.40
C GLY A 163 6.59 11.31 3.37
N PHE A 164 7.20 11.44 2.20
CA PHE A 164 7.15 10.48 1.12
C PHE A 164 8.52 9.88 0.87
N HIS A 165 8.57 8.80 0.13
CA HIS A 165 9.81 8.10 -0.20
C HIS A 165 10.06 8.19 -1.70
N ILE A 166 11.32 8.37 -2.07
CA ILE A 166 11.78 8.22 -3.45
C ILE A 166 12.39 6.82 -3.54
N PHE A 167 11.90 6.05 -4.51
CA PHE A 167 12.40 4.72 -4.79
C PHE A 167 13.05 4.72 -6.17
N ASP A 168 14.35 4.43 -6.22
CA ASP A 168 15.11 4.33 -7.44
C ASP A 168 15.14 2.86 -7.89
N THR A 169 14.71 2.60 -9.12
CA THR A 169 14.65 1.26 -9.71
C THR A 169 15.98 0.78 -10.29
N GLU A 170 16.98 1.68 -10.42
CA GLU A 170 18.27 1.39 -11.05
C GLU A 170 19.41 1.14 -10.06
N THR A 171 19.26 1.57 -8.79
CA THR A 171 20.22 1.41 -7.70
C THR A 171 19.67 0.54 -6.59
#